data_736976b2a08846f6a4015f15df2d2661
#
_entry.id   736976b2a08846f6a4015f15df2d2661
#
_cell.length_a   1.000
_cell.length_b   1.000
_cell.length_c   1.000
_cell.angle_alpha   90.00
_cell.angle_beta   90.00
_cell.angle_gamma   90.00
#
_symmetry.space_group_name_H-M   'P 1'
#
loop_
_entity.id
_entity.type
_entity.pdbx_description
1 polymer ?
#
loop_
_entity_poly.entity_id
_entity_poly.type
_entity_poly.pdbx_seq_one_letter_code
_entity_poly.pdbx_strand_id
1 'polypeptide(L)'
;VHAEVGDFVLRRADGCWAYQLAVVVDDAAQGVTEVVRGADLLDSTARQILLQQALGLAVPRYWHLPLLLDAPGHKLSKSLAALPVDTRRPLPVLRQLWQLLGQAPAALDAAQDLDALLARAQQAFDPARLPRADILLPPGALSAPMLQNPPSPT
;
A
#
# COMPACT_ATOMS: atom_id res chain seq x y z
N VAL A 1 12.00 13.71 -15.12
CA VAL A 1 10.69 14.36 -14.83
C VAL A 1 10.29 15.27 -15.98
N HIS A 2 11.12 16.23 -16.37
CA HIS A 2 10.74 17.23 -17.41
C HIS A 2 10.36 16.60 -18.75
N ALA A 3 11.07 15.60 -19.22
CA ALA A 3 10.82 14.97 -20.52
C ALA A 3 9.64 13.98 -20.52
N GLU A 4 9.32 13.37 -19.39
CA GLU A 4 8.34 12.26 -19.31
C GLU A 4 7.06 12.64 -18.56
N VAL A 5 7.14 13.57 -17.63
CA VAL A 5 6.02 13.92 -16.74
C VAL A 5 5.43 15.29 -17.08
N GLY A 6 6.25 16.24 -17.56
CA GLY A 6 5.84 17.62 -17.85
C GLY A 6 5.42 18.39 -16.60
N ASP A 7 4.67 19.47 -16.83
CA ASP A 7 4.14 20.31 -15.77
C ASP A 7 3.00 19.61 -15.02
N PHE A 8 2.85 19.90 -13.75
CA PHE A 8 1.77 19.34 -12.93
C PHE A 8 1.21 20.37 -11.95
N VAL A 9 -0.05 20.18 -11.59
CA VAL A 9 -0.80 21.13 -10.78
C VAL A 9 -0.31 21.09 -9.34
N LEU A 10 0.01 22.27 -8.77
CA LEU A 10 0.34 22.47 -7.36
C LEU A 10 -0.81 23.10 -6.58
N ARG A 11 -1.61 23.94 -7.26
CA ARG A 11 -2.82 24.54 -6.69
C ARG A 11 -3.99 24.33 -7.63
N ARG A 12 -5.08 23.82 -7.12
CA ARG A 12 -6.31 23.54 -7.87
C ARG A 12 -7.07 24.84 -8.18
N ALA A 13 -7.94 24.79 -9.18
CA ALA A 13 -8.79 25.93 -9.54
C ALA A 13 -9.74 26.38 -8.42
N ASP A 14 -10.11 25.46 -7.50
CA ASP A 14 -10.91 25.75 -6.32
C ASP A 14 -10.09 26.40 -5.17
N GLY A 15 -8.80 26.68 -5.39
CA GLY A 15 -7.90 27.29 -4.42
C GLY A 15 -7.22 26.32 -3.45
N CYS A 16 -7.58 25.04 -3.44
CA CYS A 16 -6.94 24.02 -2.60
C CYS A 16 -5.56 23.63 -3.13
N TRP A 17 -4.65 23.23 -2.24
CA TRP A 17 -3.37 22.66 -2.63
C TRP A 17 -3.57 21.27 -3.25
N ALA A 18 -2.88 20.98 -4.31
CA ALA A 18 -2.92 19.67 -4.94
C ALA A 18 -2.13 18.64 -4.12
N TYR A 19 -2.52 17.38 -4.24
CA TYR A 19 -1.95 16.26 -3.48
C TYR A 19 -0.42 16.22 -3.47
N GLN A 20 0.22 16.45 -4.62
CA GLN A 20 1.68 16.36 -4.74
C GLN A 20 2.42 17.36 -3.84
N LEU A 21 1.90 18.58 -3.70
CA LEU A 21 2.49 19.57 -2.81
C LEU A 21 2.11 19.33 -1.36
N ALA A 22 0.83 19.05 -1.09
CA ALA A 22 0.32 18.86 0.26
C ALA A 22 1.07 17.73 0.99
N VAL A 23 1.19 16.55 0.36
CA VAL A 23 1.86 15.40 0.98
C VAL A 23 3.35 15.66 1.25
N VAL A 24 4.05 16.37 0.36
CA VAL A 24 5.47 16.68 0.55
C VAL A 24 5.69 17.61 1.76
N VAL A 25 4.83 18.62 1.91
CA VAL A 25 4.93 19.57 3.02
C VAL A 25 4.53 18.92 4.34
N ASP A 26 3.44 18.14 4.34
CA ASP A 26 2.92 17.47 5.54
C ASP A 26 3.88 16.39 6.04
N ASP A 27 4.42 15.56 5.14
CA ASP A 27 5.40 14.53 5.48
C ASP A 27 6.68 15.15 6.09
N ALA A 28 7.16 16.24 5.49
CA ALA A 28 8.33 16.95 6.02
C ALA A 28 8.05 17.56 7.39
N ALA A 29 6.89 18.20 7.60
CA ALA A 29 6.50 18.77 8.88
C ALA A 29 6.33 17.72 9.98
N GLN A 30 5.94 16.50 9.62
CA GLN A 30 5.80 15.35 10.53
C GLN A 30 7.11 14.58 10.75
N GLY A 31 8.19 14.94 10.03
CA GLY A 31 9.47 14.25 10.12
C GLY A 31 9.46 12.83 9.54
N VAL A 32 8.66 12.58 8.51
CA VAL A 32 8.58 11.28 7.84
C VAL A 32 9.90 10.99 7.12
N THR A 33 10.54 9.88 7.47
CA THR A 33 11.82 9.45 6.89
C THR A 33 11.68 8.31 5.90
N GLU A 34 10.55 7.58 5.94
CA GLU A 34 10.24 6.48 5.05
C GLU A 34 8.77 6.52 4.63
N VAL A 35 8.52 6.40 3.33
CA VAL A 35 7.18 6.35 2.74
C VAL A 35 6.95 4.94 2.19
N VAL A 36 5.98 4.22 2.74
CA VAL A 36 5.55 2.90 2.26
C VAL A 36 4.15 3.02 1.68
N ARG A 37 4.00 2.69 0.40
CA ARG A 37 2.73 2.89 -0.33
C ARG A 37 2.56 1.92 -1.50
N GLY A 38 1.40 1.92 -2.14
CA GLY A 38 1.15 1.10 -3.32
C GLY A 38 1.93 1.58 -4.56
N ALA A 39 2.23 0.65 -5.46
CA ALA A 39 2.96 0.92 -6.71
C ALA A 39 2.18 1.82 -7.68
N ASP A 40 0.88 2.01 -7.49
CA ASP A 40 0.07 2.98 -8.24
C ASP A 40 0.50 4.46 -8.03
N LEU A 41 1.30 4.72 -7.00
CA LEU A 41 1.89 6.03 -6.75
C LEU A 41 3.37 6.14 -7.15
N LEU A 42 3.91 5.13 -7.85
CA LEU A 42 5.30 5.15 -8.29
C LEU A 42 5.62 6.37 -9.15
N ASP A 43 4.77 6.69 -10.12
CA ASP A 43 4.93 7.85 -10.99
C ASP A 43 4.87 9.20 -10.26
N SER A 44 4.24 9.24 -9.09
CA SER A 44 4.20 10.42 -8.23
C SER A 44 5.52 10.70 -7.53
N THR A 45 6.35 9.69 -7.34
CA THR A 45 7.60 9.78 -6.56
C THR A 45 8.57 10.80 -7.16
N ALA A 46 8.77 10.78 -8.48
CA ALA A 46 9.65 11.71 -9.15
C ALA A 46 9.20 13.19 -8.99
N ARG A 47 7.87 13.44 -9.03
CA ARG A 47 7.29 14.78 -8.79
C ARG A 47 7.51 15.24 -7.36
N GLN A 48 7.33 14.34 -6.39
CA GLN A 48 7.49 14.62 -4.97
C GLN A 48 8.96 14.89 -4.62
N ILE A 49 9.90 14.11 -5.15
CA ILE A 49 11.34 14.34 -4.99
C ILE A 49 11.74 15.70 -5.56
N LEU A 50 11.22 16.08 -6.74
CA LEU A 50 11.47 17.38 -7.33
C LEU A 50 10.98 18.52 -6.41
N LEU A 51 9.78 18.38 -5.83
CA LEU A 51 9.23 19.37 -4.90
C LEU A 51 10.03 19.44 -3.60
N GLN A 52 10.45 18.31 -3.03
CA GLN A 52 11.30 18.27 -1.84
C GLN A 52 12.60 19.02 -2.08
N GLN A 53 13.26 18.77 -3.20
CA GLN A 53 14.48 19.47 -3.59
C GLN A 53 14.26 20.97 -3.79
N ALA A 54 13.19 21.37 -4.50
CA ALA A 54 12.86 22.77 -4.75
C ALA A 54 12.52 23.55 -3.47
N LEU A 55 11.98 22.88 -2.45
CA LEU A 55 11.62 23.44 -1.15
C LEU A 55 12.75 23.30 -0.11
N GLY A 56 13.88 22.69 -0.45
CA GLY A 56 14.98 22.46 0.48
C GLY A 56 14.65 21.47 1.59
N LEU A 57 13.70 20.53 1.34
CA LEU A 57 13.27 19.53 2.30
C LEU A 57 14.08 18.23 2.14
N ALA A 58 14.18 17.46 3.22
CA ALA A 58 14.77 16.12 3.16
C ALA A 58 13.94 15.18 2.29
N VAL A 59 14.62 14.35 1.50
CA VAL A 59 13.96 13.32 0.67
C VAL A 59 13.85 12.03 1.48
N PRO A 60 12.64 11.52 1.78
CA PRO A 60 12.47 10.25 2.47
C PRO A 60 12.84 9.06 1.58
N ARG A 61 13.03 7.89 2.17
CA ARG A 61 13.12 6.64 1.43
C ARG A 61 11.73 6.21 0.97
N TYR A 62 11.60 5.73 -0.27
CA TYR A 62 10.34 5.29 -0.84
C TYR A 62 10.33 3.78 -1.05
N TRP A 63 9.25 3.13 -0.59
CA TRP A 63 8.94 1.73 -0.80
C TRP A 63 7.61 1.63 -1.54
N HIS A 64 7.60 0.91 -2.66
CA HIS A 64 6.39 0.67 -3.43
C HIS A 64 6.01 -0.80 -3.34
N LEU A 65 4.86 -1.07 -2.71
CA LEU A 65 4.32 -2.42 -2.56
C LEU A 65 3.52 -2.80 -3.81
N PRO A 66 3.55 -4.07 -4.22
CA PRO A 66 2.76 -4.55 -5.35
C PRO A 66 1.27 -4.34 -5.10
N LEU A 67 0.53 -4.06 -6.16
CA LEU A 67 -0.93 -4.01 -6.11
C LEU A 67 -1.51 -5.41 -6.19
N LEU A 68 -2.66 -5.61 -5.57
CA LEU A 68 -3.50 -6.76 -5.80
C LEU A 68 -4.49 -6.44 -6.93
N LEU A 69 -4.43 -7.21 -8.00
CA LEU A 69 -5.26 -7.05 -9.18
C LEU A 69 -6.26 -8.20 -9.27
N ASP A 70 -7.46 -7.94 -9.78
CA ASP A 70 -8.44 -8.96 -10.13
C ASP A 70 -8.09 -9.65 -11.46
N ALA A 71 -8.85 -10.70 -11.83
CA ALA A 71 -8.62 -11.46 -13.04
C ALA A 71 -8.60 -10.63 -14.34
N PRO A 72 -9.40 -9.54 -14.49
CA PRO A 72 -9.25 -8.61 -15.61
C PRO A 72 -8.05 -7.66 -15.50
N GLY A 73 -7.31 -7.66 -14.38
CA GLY A 73 -6.15 -6.79 -14.18
C GLY A 73 -6.47 -5.41 -13.58
N HIS A 74 -7.66 -5.22 -13.02
CA HIS A 74 -7.99 -3.99 -12.33
C HIS A 74 -7.55 -4.03 -10.85
N LYS A 75 -7.16 -2.88 -10.32
CA LYS A 75 -6.85 -2.76 -8.89
C LYS A 75 -8.04 -3.24 -8.05
N LEU A 76 -7.80 -4.18 -7.13
CA LEU A 76 -8.85 -4.83 -6.34
C LEU A 76 -9.76 -3.84 -5.61
N SER A 77 -9.23 -2.72 -5.12
CA SER A 77 -10.02 -1.67 -4.44
C SER A 77 -11.02 -0.94 -5.35
N LYS A 78 -10.88 -1.07 -6.67
CA LYS A 78 -11.79 -0.48 -7.68
C LYS A 78 -12.68 -1.54 -8.33
N SER A 79 -12.50 -2.81 -8.00
CA SER A 79 -13.35 -3.90 -8.46
C SER A 79 -14.74 -3.77 -7.86
N LEU A 80 -15.80 -3.94 -8.67
CA LEU A 80 -17.19 -3.99 -8.20
C LEU A 80 -17.45 -5.13 -7.22
N ALA A 81 -16.59 -6.15 -7.20
CA ALA A 81 -16.64 -7.28 -6.29
C ALA A 81 -15.73 -7.14 -5.06
N ALA A 82 -15.11 -5.96 -4.86
CA ALA A 82 -14.23 -5.74 -3.72
C ALA A 82 -15.04 -5.74 -2.42
N LEU A 83 -14.84 -6.79 -1.62
CA LEU A 83 -15.42 -6.89 -0.29
C LEU A 83 -14.47 -6.26 0.74
N PRO A 84 -14.98 -5.64 1.80
CA PRO A 84 -14.15 -5.08 2.86
C PRO A 84 -13.40 -6.20 3.60
N VAL A 85 -12.21 -5.87 4.11
CA VAL A 85 -11.39 -6.79 4.91
C VAL A 85 -12.12 -7.17 6.20
N ASP A 86 -12.16 -8.45 6.56
CA ASP A 86 -12.77 -8.91 7.82
C ASP A 86 -11.87 -8.63 9.03
N THR A 87 -12.06 -7.47 9.63
CA THR A 87 -11.30 -7.03 10.80
C THR A 87 -11.63 -7.79 12.09
N ARG A 88 -12.71 -8.59 12.10
CA ARG A 88 -13.08 -9.44 13.27
C ARG A 88 -12.22 -10.69 13.34
N ARG A 89 -11.56 -11.06 12.25
CA ARG A 89 -10.71 -12.24 12.14
C ARG A 89 -9.32 -11.88 11.61
N PRO A 90 -8.53 -11.10 12.35
CA PRO A 90 -7.28 -10.51 11.83
C PRO A 90 -6.18 -11.55 11.54
N LEU A 91 -6.08 -12.62 12.33
CA LEU A 91 -4.99 -13.59 12.19
C LEU A 91 -4.93 -14.27 10.81
N PRO A 92 -6.03 -14.88 10.29
CA PRO A 92 -5.99 -15.47 8.95
C PRO A 92 -5.77 -14.44 7.86
N VAL A 93 -6.31 -13.22 7.99
CA VAL A 93 -6.09 -12.13 7.04
C VAL A 93 -4.62 -11.75 6.96
N LEU A 94 -3.98 -11.52 8.12
CA LEU A 94 -2.57 -11.12 8.18
C LEU A 94 -1.63 -12.23 7.69
N ARG A 95 -1.93 -13.51 7.97
CA ARG A 95 -1.14 -14.63 7.42
C ARG A 95 -1.23 -14.69 5.90
N GLN A 96 -2.40 -14.46 5.32
CA GLN A 96 -2.56 -14.44 3.87
C GLN A 96 -1.84 -13.22 3.25
N LEU A 97 -1.95 -12.03 3.84
CA LEU A 97 -1.19 -10.86 3.41
C LEU A 97 0.32 -11.09 3.50
N TRP A 98 0.78 -11.75 4.55
CA TRP A 98 2.19 -12.12 4.73
C TRP A 98 2.71 -12.98 3.57
N GLN A 99 1.92 -13.97 3.13
CA GLN A 99 2.26 -14.81 1.99
C GLN A 99 2.24 -14.02 0.67
N LEU A 100 1.24 -13.14 0.47
CA LEU A 100 1.16 -12.27 -0.71
C LEU A 100 2.37 -11.31 -0.79
N LEU A 101 2.90 -10.88 0.34
CA LEU A 101 4.15 -10.12 0.42
C LEU A 101 5.42 -10.98 0.20
N GLY A 102 5.27 -12.25 -0.19
CA GLY A 102 6.39 -13.16 -0.46
C GLY A 102 7.15 -13.62 0.78
N GLN A 103 6.62 -13.34 1.97
CA GLN A 103 7.30 -13.66 3.22
C GLN A 103 7.15 -15.14 3.59
N ALA A 104 8.07 -15.66 4.43
CA ALA A 104 8.06 -17.06 4.82
C ALA A 104 6.87 -17.37 5.75
N PRO A 105 5.92 -18.27 5.37
CA PRO A 105 4.74 -18.57 6.18
C PRO A 105 5.08 -19.08 7.57
N ALA A 106 6.08 -19.95 7.68
CA ALA A 106 6.53 -20.57 8.94
C ALA A 106 6.90 -19.54 10.04
N ALA A 107 7.28 -18.32 9.66
CA ALA A 107 7.61 -17.28 10.64
C ALA A 107 6.42 -16.92 11.54
N LEU A 108 5.17 -17.09 11.07
CA LEU A 108 3.96 -16.73 11.79
C LEU A 108 3.20 -17.93 12.39
N ASP A 109 3.61 -19.16 12.12
CA ASP A 109 2.86 -20.38 12.50
C ASP A 109 2.61 -20.49 14.02
N ALA A 110 3.59 -20.13 14.82
CA ALA A 110 3.50 -20.24 16.29
C ALA A 110 2.70 -19.08 16.95
N ALA A 111 2.26 -18.08 16.19
CA ALA A 111 1.48 -16.96 16.75
C ALA A 111 0.05 -17.38 17.08
N GLN A 112 -0.37 -17.20 18.34
CA GLN A 112 -1.72 -17.56 18.80
C GLN A 112 -2.68 -16.36 18.88
N ASP A 113 -2.11 -15.15 18.96
CA ASP A 113 -2.85 -13.88 19.03
C ASP A 113 -2.25 -12.84 18.10
N LEU A 114 -2.90 -11.68 18.03
CA LEU A 114 -2.53 -10.59 17.13
C LEU A 114 -1.17 -9.98 17.50
N ASP A 115 -0.91 -9.75 18.77
CA ASP A 115 0.32 -9.10 19.24
C ASP A 115 1.54 -9.99 18.97
N ALA A 116 1.43 -11.28 19.27
CA ALA A 116 2.45 -12.27 18.94
C ALA A 116 2.70 -12.36 17.43
N LEU A 117 1.63 -12.29 16.61
CA LEU A 117 1.75 -12.32 15.15
C LEU A 117 2.49 -11.10 14.64
N LEU A 118 2.09 -9.90 15.07
CA LEU A 118 2.72 -8.65 14.65
C LEU A 118 4.18 -8.56 15.08
N ALA A 119 4.50 -8.96 16.31
CA ALA A 119 5.88 -8.99 16.80
C ALA A 119 6.77 -9.94 15.98
N ARG A 120 6.26 -11.14 15.63
CA ARG A 120 6.98 -12.08 14.76
C ARG A 120 7.12 -11.54 13.33
N ALA A 121 6.07 -10.94 12.77
CA ALA A 121 6.11 -10.33 11.46
C ALA A 121 7.18 -9.23 11.41
N GLN A 122 7.24 -8.36 12.39
CA GLN A 122 8.25 -7.31 12.48
C GLN A 122 9.68 -7.87 12.51
N GLN A 123 9.92 -8.93 13.27
CA GLN A 123 11.24 -9.54 13.38
C GLN A 123 11.67 -10.32 12.14
N ALA A 124 10.71 -10.95 11.45
CA ALA A 124 10.96 -11.85 10.32
C ALA A 124 10.78 -11.20 8.95
N PHE A 125 10.36 -9.95 8.89
CA PHE A 125 10.12 -9.25 7.63
C PHE A 125 11.42 -9.05 6.86
N ASP A 126 11.45 -9.57 5.64
CA ASP A 126 12.57 -9.42 4.72
C ASP A 126 12.12 -8.60 3.49
N PRO A 127 12.54 -7.34 3.38
CA PRO A 127 12.18 -6.49 2.24
C PRO A 127 12.65 -7.04 0.88
N ALA A 128 13.73 -7.85 0.86
CA ALA A 128 14.24 -8.44 -0.37
C ALA A 128 13.29 -9.47 -0.98
N ARG A 129 12.35 -9.99 -0.19
CA ARG A 129 11.35 -10.97 -0.62
C ARG A 129 10.09 -10.34 -1.21
N LEU A 130 9.93 -9.01 -1.11
CA LEU A 130 8.77 -8.34 -1.67
C LEU A 130 8.67 -8.60 -3.18
N PRO A 131 7.48 -8.99 -3.69
CA PRO A 131 7.26 -9.13 -5.12
C PRO A 131 7.53 -7.80 -5.84
N ARG A 132 8.22 -7.85 -6.97
CA ARG A 132 8.56 -6.66 -7.77
C ARG A 132 7.53 -6.32 -8.85
N ALA A 133 6.49 -7.13 -8.96
CA ALA A 133 5.38 -6.95 -9.90
C ALA A 133 4.06 -7.06 -9.16
N ASP A 134 3.02 -6.45 -9.71
CA ASP A 134 1.67 -6.57 -9.20
C ASP A 134 1.21 -8.03 -9.19
N ILE A 135 0.35 -8.36 -8.24
CA ILE A 135 -0.10 -9.73 -7.97
C ILE A 135 -1.50 -9.90 -8.54
N LEU A 136 -1.60 -10.69 -9.60
CA LEU A 136 -2.89 -11.08 -10.17
C LEU A 136 -3.52 -12.18 -9.30
N LEU A 137 -4.69 -11.89 -8.76
CA LEU A 137 -5.45 -12.83 -7.93
C LEU A 137 -6.47 -13.57 -8.79
N PRO A 138 -6.43 -14.90 -8.82
CA PRO A 138 -7.49 -15.67 -9.47
C PRO A 138 -8.83 -15.48 -8.75
N PRO A 139 -9.97 -15.69 -9.44
CA PRO A 139 -11.29 -15.62 -8.81
C PRO A 139 -11.35 -16.48 -7.55
N GLY A 140 -11.79 -15.90 -6.43
CA GLY A 140 -11.87 -16.59 -5.15
C GLY A 140 -10.56 -16.78 -4.39
N ALA A 141 -9.42 -16.23 -4.87
CA ALA A 141 -8.13 -16.32 -4.18
C ALA A 141 -8.10 -15.61 -2.83
N LEU A 142 -8.90 -14.58 -2.67
CA LEU A 142 -9.19 -14.02 -1.36
C LEU A 142 -10.31 -14.85 -0.76
N SER A 143 -9.91 -15.89 -0.05
CA SER A 143 -10.87 -16.77 0.64
C SER A 143 -11.72 -16.01 1.66
N ALA A 144 -12.89 -16.55 1.98
CA ALA A 144 -13.84 -16.00 2.96
C ALA A 144 -13.26 -15.43 4.27
N PRO A 145 -12.08 -15.83 4.78
CA PRO A 145 -11.51 -15.20 5.97
C PRO A 145 -10.97 -13.79 5.74
N MET A 146 -10.71 -13.35 4.50
CA MET A 146 -10.24 -11.96 4.26
C MET A 146 -11.37 -10.95 4.05
N LEU A 147 -12.55 -11.41 3.69
CA LEU A 147 -13.60 -10.54 3.20
C LEU A 147 -14.84 -10.65 4.10
N GLN A 148 -15.41 -9.49 4.45
CA GLN A 148 -16.72 -9.47 5.11
C GLN A 148 -17.81 -9.66 4.07
N ASN A 149 -18.73 -10.58 4.31
CA ASN A 149 -19.99 -10.57 3.57
C ASN A 149 -20.72 -9.24 3.87
N PRO A 150 -21.28 -8.57 2.86
CA PRO A 150 -22.11 -7.41 3.11
C PRO A 150 -23.24 -7.81 4.09
N PRO A 151 -23.66 -6.90 4.99
CA PRO A 151 -24.83 -7.16 5.81
C PRO A 151 -26.00 -7.49 4.89
N SER A 152 -26.75 -8.56 5.21
CA SER A 152 -27.97 -8.90 4.49
C SER A 152 -28.89 -7.68 4.48
N PRO A 153 -29.50 -7.31 3.35
CA PRO A 153 -30.47 -6.21 3.32
C PRO A 153 -31.62 -6.56 4.24
N THR A 154 -31.84 -5.74 5.26
CA THR A 154 -33.04 -5.75 6.13
C THR A 154 -34.22 -5.15 5.40
#